data_721a13220fd828d9ca0eaf05c12de9ca
#
_entry.id   721a13220fd828d9ca0eaf05c12de9ca
#
_cell.length_a   1.000
_cell.length_b   1.000
_cell.length_c   1.000
_cell.angle_alpha   90.00
_cell.angle_beta   90.00
_cell.angle_gamma   90.00
#
_symmetry.space_group_name_H-M   'P 1'
#
loop_
_entity.id
_entity.type
_entity.pdbx_description
1 polymer ?
#
loop_
_entity_poly.entity_id
_entity_poly.type
_entity_poly.pdbx_seq_one_letter_code
_entity_poly.pdbx_strand_id
1 'polypeptide(L)'
;MKSGSSRWVRKRSDIDIMASILSEACRGSRKTRVMYRCNLSHRQLEVYLRLLLGMGFLVSRSDLFKTTAKGRKFLDAYRTLKALMT
;
A
#
# COMPACT_ATOMS: atom_id res chain seq x y z
N MET A 1 22.39 -13.32 -14.98
CA MET A 1 21.91 -12.93 -14.81
C MET A 1 21.49 -12.07 -14.24
N LYS A 2 21.74 -11.95 -13.97
CA LYS A 2 21.36 -10.82 -13.51
C LYS A 2 19.99 -10.49 -13.71
N SER A 3 19.41 -10.94 -14.65
CA SER A 3 18.06 -10.60 -15.00
C SER A 3 17.08 -11.04 -13.91
N GLY A 4 17.31 -12.15 -13.28
CA GLY A 4 16.44 -12.58 -12.20
C GLY A 4 16.43 -11.61 -11.04
N SER A 5 17.60 -11.19 -10.62
CA SER A 5 17.75 -10.21 -9.56
C SER A 5 17.07 -8.91 -9.90
N SER A 6 17.30 -8.45 -11.11
CA SER A 6 16.70 -7.20 -11.55
C SER A 6 15.20 -7.25 -11.50
N ARG A 7 14.63 -8.36 -11.91
CA ARG A 7 13.20 -8.52 -11.91
C ARG A 7 12.64 -8.45 -10.50
N TRP A 8 13.30 -9.11 -9.57
CA TRP A 8 12.89 -9.09 -8.19
C TRP A 8 12.84 -7.69 -7.63
N VAL A 9 13.89 -6.93 -7.90
CA VAL A 9 14.03 -5.59 -7.37
C VAL A 9 12.96 -4.66 -7.93
N ARG A 10 12.65 -4.79 -9.21
CA ARG A 10 11.74 -3.87 -9.85
C ARG A 10 10.27 -4.22 -9.70
N LYS A 11 9.97 -5.48 -9.49
CA LYS A 11 8.59 -5.90 -9.42
C LYS A 11 8.04 -5.69 -8.02
N ARG A 12 6.98 -4.93 -7.93
CA ARG A 12 6.34 -4.70 -6.65
C ARG A 12 5.49 -5.90 -6.27
N SER A 13 5.61 -6.35 -5.04
CA SER A 13 4.77 -7.41 -4.52
C SER A 13 3.46 -6.80 -4.01
N ASP A 14 2.50 -7.67 -3.69
CA ASP A 14 1.25 -7.22 -3.09
C ASP A 14 1.50 -6.44 -1.81
N ILE A 15 2.44 -6.91 -1.02
CA ILE A 15 2.77 -6.25 0.25
C ILE A 15 3.32 -4.86 0.00
N ASP A 16 4.16 -4.70 -1.01
CA ASP A 16 4.71 -3.40 -1.35
C ASP A 16 3.61 -2.42 -1.75
N ILE A 17 2.66 -2.90 -2.53
CA ILE A 17 1.55 -2.06 -2.97
C ILE A 17 0.67 -1.69 -1.80
N MET A 18 0.36 -2.64 -0.94
CA MET A 18 -0.44 -2.39 0.25
C MET A 18 0.23 -1.32 1.13
N ALA A 19 1.54 -1.46 1.32
CA ALA A 19 2.28 -0.49 2.13
C ALA A 19 2.26 0.90 1.51
N SER A 20 2.37 0.98 0.19
CA SER A 20 2.30 2.27 -0.50
C SER A 20 0.96 2.96 -0.25
N ILE A 21 -0.12 2.21 -0.38
CA ILE A 21 -1.45 2.76 -0.17
C ILE A 21 -1.62 3.22 1.28
N LEU A 22 -1.20 2.40 2.22
CA LEU A 22 -1.34 2.72 3.63
C LEU A 22 -0.49 3.93 4.01
N SER A 23 0.68 4.05 3.42
CA SER A 23 1.55 5.19 3.66
C SER A 23 0.90 6.47 3.15
N GLU A 24 0.34 6.42 1.96
CA GLU A 24 -0.30 7.58 1.37
C GLU A 24 -1.55 7.98 2.15
N ALA A 25 -2.26 7.03 2.72
CA ALA A 25 -3.52 7.28 3.41
C ALA A 25 -3.38 7.57 4.91
N CYS A 26 -2.16 7.67 5.42
CA CYS A 26 -1.96 7.90 6.86
C CYS A 26 -2.67 9.13 7.38
N ARG A 27 -2.71 10.19 6.58
CA ARG A 27 -3.36 11.42 6.98
C ARG A 27 -4.73 11.61 6.33
N GLY A 28 -5.19 10.59 5.63
CA GLY A 28 -6.42 10.67 4.88
C GLY A 28 -6.13 11.10 3.45
N SER A 29 -6.67 10.38 2.50
CA SER A 29 -6.42 10.67 1.10
C SER A 29 -7.61 10.25 0.27
N ARG A 30 -7.86 10.98 -0.81
CA ARG A 30 -8.91 10.63 -1.75
C ARG A 30 -8.45 9.51 -2.66
N LYS A 31 -9.42 8.77 -3.15
CA LYS A 31 -9.17 7.63 -4.01
C LYS A 31 -8.29 7.97 -5.21
N THR A 32 -8.59 9.07 -5.89
CA THR A 32 -7.83 9.45 -7.07
C THR A 32 -6.39 9.79 -6.73
N ARG A 33 -6.18 10.41 -5.58
CA ARG A 33 -4.84 10.75 -5.16
C ARG A 33 -4.04 9.49 -4.83
N VAL A 34 -4.66 8.53 -4.15
CA VAL A 34 -4.01 7.26 -3.84
C VAL A 34 -3.60 6.56 -5.13
N MET A 35 -4.52 6.53 -6.08
CA MET A 35 -4.25 5.88 -7.36
C MET A 35 -3.05 6.50 -8.06
N TYR A 36 -3.03 7.80 -8.08
CA TYR A 36 -2.00 8.57 -8.76
C TYR A 36 -0.63 8.39 -8.09
N ARG A 37 -0.62 8.59 -6.78
CA ARG A 37 0.63 8.57 -6.02
C ARG A 37 1.22 7.17 -5.94
N CYS A 38 0.38 6.16 -5.93
CA CYS A 38 0.84 4.76 -5.86
C CYS A 38 1.05 4.15 -7.23
N ASN A 39 0.75 4.90 -8.28
CA ASN A 39 0.93 4.45 -9.65
C ASN A 39 0.18 3.16 -9.94
N LEU A 40 -1.12 3.19 -9.66
CA LEU A 40 -1.98 2.04 -9.86
C LEU A 40 -3.03 2.34 -10.90
N SER A 41 -3.48 1.30 -11.60
CA SER A 41 -4.63 1.43 -12.46
C SER A 41 -5.87 1.48 -11.58
N HIS A 42 -6.99 1.93 -12.15
CA HIS A 42 -8.24 1.98 -11.42
C HIS A 42 -8.62 0.59 -10.90
N ARG A 43 -8.45 -0.42 -11.73
CA ARG A 43 -8.80 -1.78 -11.36
C ARG A 43 -7.93 -2.30 -10.21
N GLN A 44 -6.64 -2.06 -10.29
CA GLN A 44 -5.73 -2.47 -9.21
C GLN A 44 -6.11 -1.80 -7.90
N LEU A 45 -6.38 -0.51 -7.97
CA LEU A 45 -6.74 0.23 -6.78
C LEU A 45 -8.00 -0.34 -6.13
N GLU A 46 -9.02 -0.64 -6.94
CA GLU A 46 -10.27 -1.18 -6.40
C GLU A 46 -10.02 -2.48 -5.64
N VAL A 47 -9.20 -3.35 -6.20
CA VAL A 47 -8.90 -4.63 -5.58
C VAL A 47 -8.20 -4.42 -4.23
N TYR A 48 -7.18 -3.58 -4.22
CA TYR A 48 -6.42 -3.36 -3.00
C TYR A 48 -7.19 -2.59 -1.94
N LEU A 49 -8.01 -1.63 -2.36
CA LEU A 49 -8.84 -0.92 -1.38
C LEU A 49 -9.80 -1.85 -0.69
N ARG A 50 -10.43 -2.73 -1.47
CA ARG A 50 -11.34 -3.70 -0.89
C ARG A 50 -10.65 -4.61 0.09
N LEU A 51 -9.47 -5.07 -0.27
CA LEU A 51 -8.68 -5.93 0.59
C LEU A 51 -8.31 -5.23 1.89
N LEU A 52 -7.79 -4.02 1.78
CA LEU A 52 -7.33 -3.29 2.96
C LEU A 52 -8.47 -2.88 3.88
N LEU A 53 -9.61 -2.51 3.31
CA LEU A 53 -10.79 -2.22 4.10
C LEU A 53 -11.27 -3.47 4.83
N GLY A 54 -11.27 -4.59 4.12
CA GLY A 54 -11.70 -5.86 4.71
C GLY A 54 -10.81 -6.32 5.83
N MET A 55 -9.53 -6.03 5.76
CA MET A 55 -8.57 -6.39 6.80
C MET A 55 -8.56 -5.42 7.97
N GLY A 56 -9.27 -4.31 7.84
CA GLY A 56 -9.28 -3.31 8.90
C GLY A 56 -8.04 -2.43 8.92
N PHE A 57 -7.28 -2.41 7.84
CA PHE A 57 -6.10 -1.54 7.73
C PHE A 57 -6.46 -0.14 7.26
N LEU A 58 -7.57 0.00 6.57
CA LEU A 58 -8.08 1.27 6.10
C LEU A 58 -9.51 1.46 6.58
N VAL A 59 -9.90 2.71 6.70
CA VAL A 59 -11.30 3.06 6.97
C VAL A 59 -11.67 4.16 5.99
N SER A 60 -12.93 4.16 5.57
CA SER A 60 -13.44 5.17 4.65
C SER A 60 -14.38 6.11 5.40
N ARG A 61 -14.13 7.41 5.29
CA ARG A 61 -14.99 8.43 5.88
C ARG A 61 -15.17 9.54 4.89
N SER A 62 -16.45 9.83 4.59
CA SER A 62 -16.77 10.77 3.55
C SER A 62 -16.06 10.32 2.28
N ASP A 63 -15.24 11.15 1.69
CA ASP A 63 -14.52 10.78 0.48
C ASP A 63 -13.07 10.42 0.73
N LEU A 64 -12.73 10.22 1.99
CA LEU A 64 -11.33 9.97 2.34
C LEU A 64 -11.12 8.55 2.84
N PHE A 65 -9.97 8.00 2.47
CA PHE A 65 -9.50 6.74 3.02
C PHE A 65 -8.40 7.07 4.00
N LYS A 66 -8.45 6.45 5.16
CA LYS A 66 -7.47 6.73 6.19
C LYS A 66 -6.96 5.43 6.78
N THR A 67 -5.65 5.39 7.01
CA THR A 67 -5.00 4.22 7.60
C THR A 67 -5.33 4.15 9.08
N THR A 68 -5.75 2.96 9.51
CA THR A 68 -6.12 2.74 10.91
C THR A 68 -4.88 2.46 11.74
N ALA A 69 -5.06 2.35 13.06
CA ALA A 69 -3.97 1.97 13.94
C ALA A 69 -3.41 0.60 13.54
N LYS A 70 -4.29 -0.31 13.15
CA LYS A 70 -3.87 -1.63 12.70
C LYS A 70 -3.06 -1.51 11.41
N GLY A 71 -3.49 -0.64 10.51
CA GLY A 71 -2.75 -0.39 9.27
C GLY A 71 -1.37 0.19 9.52
N ARG A 72 -1.26 1.04 10.54
CA ARG A 72 0.04 1.60 10.88
C ARG A 72 0.99 0.55 11.41
N LYS A 73 0.46 -0.40 12.15
CA LYS A 73 1.27 -1.51 12.64
C LYS A 73 1.81 -2.33 11.48
N PHE A 74 0.97 -2.53 10.47
CA PHE A 74 1.40 -3.21 9.26
C PHE A 74 2.54 -2.44 8.60
N LEU A 75 2.38 -1.11 8.47
CA LEU A 75 3.42 -0.28 7.87
C LEU A 75 4.73 -0.36 8.65
N ASP A 76 4.65 -0.32 9.98
CA ASP A 76 5.85 -0.39 10.79
C ASP A 76 6.57 -1.72 10.59
N ALA A 77 5.81 -2.81 10.58
CA ALA A 77 6.38 -4.12 10.34
C ALA A 77 7.00 -4.20 8.96
N TYR A 78 6.34 -3.64 7.96
CA TYR A 78 6.84 -3.61 6.61
C TYR A 78 8.17 -2.86 6.52
N ARG A 79 8.24 -1.69 7.15
CA ARG A 79 9.45 -0.88 7.13
C ARG A 79 10.60 -1.59 7.81
N THR A 80 10.31 -2.26 8.92
CA THR A 80 11.31 -3.05 9.62
C THR A 80 11.82 -4.18 8.74
N LEU A 81 10.91 -4.88 8.09
CA LEU A 81 11.28 -5.97 7.21
C LEU A 81 12.16 -5.47 6.06
N LYS A 82 11.77 -4.38 5.44
CA LYS A 82 12.55 -3.84 4.33
C LYS A 82 13.93 -3.39 4.77
N ALA A 83 14.03 -2.80 5.95
CA ALA A 83 15.32 -2.38 6.48
C ALA A 83 16.25 -3.56 6.70
N LEU A 84 15.69 -4.69 7.11
CA LEU A 84 16.49 -5.90 7.31
C LEU A 84 16.97 -6.50 6.00
N MET A 85 16.30 -6.18 4.91
CA MET A 85 16.63 -6.75 3.60
C MET A 85 17.59 -5.91 2.78
N THR A 86 17.94 -4.74 3.24
CA THR A 86 18.86 -3.86 2.49
C THR A 86 20.27 -3.83 3.06
#